data_0704630524492eb38d800c11ced50505
#
_entry.id   0704630524492eb38d800c11ced50505
#
_cell.length_a   1.000
_cell.length_b   1.000
_cell.length_c   1.000
_cell.angle_alpha   90.00
_cell.angle_beta   90.00
_cell.angle_gamma   90.00
#
_symmetry.space_group_name_H-M   'P 1'
#
loop_
_entity.id
_entity.type
_entity.pdbx_description
1 polymer ?
#
loop_
_entity_poly.entity_id
_entity_poly.type
_entity_poly.pdbx_seq_one_letter_code
_entity_poly.pdbx_strand_id
1 'polypeptide(L)'
;MGGSKPLRMLGGATLLRHACDWATARSDHVALAVREAGQLFDESLPLLIDRHTGIGPISALASAFDFAQATKREHVLVIGCDQPFLPNNLVARLSAAIGDGGAAMPTSLGREQPLATLWRADRGALAEYLAKGGQSLKGFAHRVNAVTVEWETEPGCDPFFNINDPMALEEAERRFRRTRR
;
A
#
# COMPACT_ATOMS: atom_id res chain seq x y z
N MET A 1 16.48 -3.91 -9.79
CA MET A 1 15.53 -3.51 -10.85
C MET A 1 15.30 -2.01 -10.74
N GLY A 2 15.64 -1.25 -11.77
CA GLY A 2 15.65 0.22 -11.75
C GLY A 2 14.25 0.86 -11.67
N GLY A 3 14.19 2.15 -11.44
CA GLY A 3 13.05 3.01 -11.10
C GLY A 3 11.81 3.04 -12.00
N SER A 4 11.62 2.09 -12.93
CA SER A 4 10.49 2.01 -13.84
C SER A 4 9.37 1.05 -13.42
N LYS A 5 9.41 0.47 -12.22
CA LYS A 5 8.42 -0.51 -11.76
C LYS A 5 6.96 -0.01 -11.83
N PRO A 6 6.64 1.22 -11.39
CA PRO A 6 5.27 1.76 -11.48
C PRO A 6 4.75 1.88 -12.92
N LEU A 7 5.64 2.06 -13.89
CA LEU A 7 5.29 2.27 -15.32
C LEU A 7 5.22 0.97 -16.12
N ARG A 8 5.42 -0.20 -15.50
CA ARG A 8 5.27 -1.48 -16.19
C ARG A 8 3.83 -1.71 -16.56
N MET A 9 3.65 -2.27 -17.76
CA MET A 9 2.33 -2.55 -18.32
C MET A 9 1.80 -3.90 -17.81
N LEU A 10 0.52 -3.92 -17.46
CA LEU A 10 -0.27 -5.11 -17.17
C LEU A 10 -1.64 -4.95 -17.83
N GLY A 11 -1.99 -5.83 -18.76
CA GLY A 11 -3.30 -5.80 -19.40
C GLY A 11 -3.66 -4.48 -20.12
N GLY A 12 -2.67 -3.73 -20.60
CA GLY A 12 -2.86 -2.49 -21.34
C GLY A 12 -2.84 -1.19 -20.52
N ALA A 13 -2.64 -1.28 -19.19
CA ALA A 13 -2.44 -0.13 -18.30
C ALA A 13 -1.17 -0.29 -17.44
N THR A 14 -0.64 0.79 -16.89
CA THR A 14 0.51 0.71 -15.98
C THR A 14 0.11 0.16 -14.62
N LEU A 15 1.05 -0.44 -13.88
CA LEU A 15 0.82 -0.89 -12.51
C LEU A 15 0.36 0.27 -11.62
N LEU A 16 0.94 1.45 -11.81
CA LEU A 16 0.50 2.66 -11.11
C LEU A 16 -0.96 2.99 -11.41
N ARG A 17 -1.36 2.94 -12.69
CA ARG A 17 -2.74 3.21 -13.10
C ARG A 17 -3.72 2.24 -12.43
N HIS A 18 -3.40 0.95 -12.39
CA HIS A 18 -4.20 -0.05 -11.67
C HIS A 18 -4.37 0.31 -10.19
N ALA A 19 -3.28 0.71 -9.51
CA ALA A 19 -3.35 1.11 -8.10
C ALA A 19 -4.18 2.39 -7.91
N CYS A 20 -4.01 3.39 -8.77
CA CYS A 20 -4.79 4.63 -8.74
C CYS A 20 -6.29 4.37 -8.96
N ASP A 21 -6.65 3.60 -9.98
CA ASP A 21 -8.05 3.26 -10.29
C ASP A 21 -8.68 2.47 -9.12
N TRP A 22 -7.92 1.54 -8.54
CA TRP A 22 -8.39 0.79 -7.36
C TRP A 22 -8.63 1.72 -6.17
N ALA A 23 -7.74 2.65 -5.89
CA ALA A 23 -7.81 3.57 -4.75
C ALA A 23 -8.92 4.60 -4.92
N THR A 24 -9.02 5.26 -6.09
CA THR A 24 -10.02 6.30 -6.38
C THR A 24 -11.44 5.76 -6.43
N ALA A 25 -11.62 4.47 -6.77
CA ALA A 25 -12.92 3.81 -6.66
C ALA A 25 -13.39 3.60 -5.20
N ARG A 26 -12.54 3.86 -4.18
CA ARG A 26 -12.79 3.56 -2.76
C ARG A 26 -12.61 4.74 -1.82
N SER A 27 -12.01 5.82 -2.30
CA SER A 27 -11.75 7.02 -1.49
C SER A 27 -11.72 8.26 -2.36
N ASP A 28 -12.31 9.35 -1.85
CA ASP A 28 -12.23 10.70 -2.45
C ASP A 28 -10.88 11.39 -2.09
N HIS A 29 -10.12 10.83 -1.15
CA HIS A 29 -8.83 11.34 -0.71
C HIS A 29 -7.73 10.34 -1.06
N VAL A 30 -7.17 10.50 -2.25
CA VAL A 30 -6.07 9.68 -2.76
C VAL A 30 -4.88 10.56 -3.08
N ALA A 31 -3.68 10.11 -2.75
CA ALA A 31 -2.43 10.80 -3.06
C ALA A 31 -1.34 9.79 -3.43
N LEU A 32 -0.33 10.24 -4.16
CA LEU A 32 0.82 9.43 -4.56
C LEU A 32 2.03 9.78 -3.72
N ALA A 33 2.56 8.80 -2.98
CA ALA A 33 3.83 8.94 -2.30
C ALA A 33 4.99 8.74 -3.30
N VAL A 34 5.85 9.74 -3.42
CA VAL A 34 6.97 9.78 -4.36
C VAL A 34 8.28 10.16 -3.64
N ARG A 35 9.40 9.66 -4.13
CA ARG A 35 10.72 9.99 -3.57
C ARG A 35 11.18 11.39 -3.94
N GLU A 36 10.84 11.84 -5.15
CA GLU A 36 11.31 13.10 -5.73
C GLU A 36 10.18 13.78 -6.48
N ALA A 37 10.15 15.11 -6.47
CA ALA A 37 9.14 15.91 -7.16
C ALA A 37 9.15 15.75 -8.70
N GLY A 38 10.25 15.28 -9.28
CA GLY A 38 10.39 15.05 -10.73
C GLY A 38 9.93 13.67 -11.21
N GLN A 39 9.43 12.81 -10.34
CA GLN A 39 8.81 11.56 -10.76
C GLN A 39 7.45 11.88 -11.38
N LEU A 40 7.37 11.80 -12.72
CA LEU A 40 6.13 12.04 -13.49
C LEU A 40 5.23 10.82 -13.34
N PHE A 41 4.16 11.01 -12.60
CA PHE A 41 3.03 10.10 -12.52
C PHE A 41 1.76 10.82 -12.99
N ASP A 42 0.60 10.26 -12.74
CA ASP A 42 -0.68 10.90 -13.02
C ASP A 42 -0.77 12.23 -12.24
N GLU A 43 -0.63 13.35 -12.92
CA GLU A 43 -0.63 14.71 -12.33
C GLU A 43 -1.98 15.10 -11.72
N SER A 44 -3.02 14.28 -11.91
CA SER A 44 -4.36 14.51 -11.35
C SER A 44 -4.44 14.28 -9.84
N LEU A 45 -3.49 13.53 -9.25
CA LEU A 45 -3.47 13.22 -7.82
C LEU A 45 -2.41 14.02 -7.07
N PRO A 46 -2.67 14.45 -5.82
CA PRO A 46 -1.67 15.10 -4.99
C PRO A 46 -0.41 14.25 -4.82
N LEU A 47 0.75 14.87 -4.93
CA LEU A 47 2.04 14.22 -4.68
C LEU A 47 2.49 14.44 -3.24
N LEU A 48 2.82 13.36 -2.55
CA LEU A 48 3.41 13.37 -1.21
C LEU A 48 4.89 13.03 -1.36
N ILE A 49 5.74 14.04 -1.19
CA ILE A 49 7.19 13.85 -1.31
C ILE A 49 7.73 13.26 -0.02
N ASP A 50 8.54 12.20 -0.12
CA ASP A 50 9.20 11.56 1.02
C ASP A 50 10.13 12.55 1.74
N ARG A 51 9.85 12.81 3.02
CA ARG A 51 10.68 13.71 3.86
C ARG A 51 11.94 13.03 4.40
N HIS A 52 11.95 11.71 4.48
CA HIS A 52 13.02 10.88 5.01
C HIS A 52 13.60 10.01 3.91
N THR A 53 14.58 10.52 3.19
CA THR A 53 15.23 9.74 2.11
C THR A 53 16.00 8.55 2.67
N GLY A 54 15.91 7.41 1.98
CA GLY A 54 16.74 6.23 2.27
C GLY A 54 16.20 5.25 3.30
N ILE A 55 15.09 5.53 4.01
CA ILE A 55 14.52 4.61 5.01
C ILE A 55 13.38 3.71 4.47
N GLY A 56 13.17 3.72 3.15
CA GLY A 56 12.20 2.82 2.50
C GLY A 56 10.73 3.24 2.68
N PRO A 57 9.77 2.30 2.57
CA PRO A 57 8.33 2.60 2.53
C PRO A 57 7.76 3.29 3.78
N ILE A 58 8.46 3.26 4.90
CA ILE A 58 8.00 3.93 6.13
C ILE A 58 8.06 5.47 6.00
N SER A 59 8.90 6.00 5.11
CA SER A 59 8.89 7.43 4.77
C SER A 59 7.58 7.84 4.12
N ALA A 60 7.09 7.03 3.19
CA ALA A 60 5.79 7.24 2.56
C ALA A 60 4.64 7.23 3.58
N LEU A 61 4.72 6.39 4.62
CA LEU A 61 3.72 6.36 5.70
C LEU A 61 3.71 7.69 6.50
N ALA A 62 4.86 8.29 6.75
CA ALA A 62 4.93 9.58 7.45
C ALA A 62 4.22 10.68 6.64
N SER A 63 4.50 10.77 5.33
CA SER A 63 3.82 11.70 4.43
C SER A 63 2.32 11.41 4.31
N ALA A 64 1.91 10.13 4.34
CA ALA A 64 0.51 9.72 4.33
C ALA A 64 -0.22 10.13 5.62
N PHE A 65 0.43 10.08 6.79
CA PHE A 65 -0.15 10.57 8.05
C PHE A 65 -0.33 12.10 8.05
N ASP A 66 0.61 12.85 7.47
CA ASP A 66 0.45 14.28 7.27
C ASP A 66 -0.73 14.60 6.35
N PHE A 67 -0.90 13.84 5.28
CA PHE A 67 -2.03 13.97 4.36
C PHE A 67 -3.36 13.62 5.04
N ALA A 68 -3.41 12.56 5.84
CA ALA A 68 -4.60 12.19 6.61
C ALA A 68 -5.01 13.34 7.57
N GLN A 69 -4.05 13.95 8.26
CA GLN A 69 -4.31 15.10 9.12
C GLN A 69 -4.86 16.30 8.33
N ALA A 70 -4.24 16.63 7.20
CA ALA A 70 -4.65 17.75 6.35
C ALA A 70 -6.08 17.56 5.79
N THR A 71 -6.46 16.32 5.51
CA THR A 71 -7.80 15.94 5.02
C THR A 71 -8.78 15.56 6.14
N LYS A 72 -8.39 15.69 7.41
CA LYS A 72 -9.18 15.37 8.61
C LYS A 72 -9.66 13.91 8.61
N ARG A 73 -8.78 12.98 8.25
CA ARG A 73 -9.02 11.55 8.27
C ARG A 73 -8.25 10.89 9.41
N GLU A 74 -8.91 9.97 10.12
CA GLU A 74 -8.29 9.24 11.23
C GLU A 74 -7.46 8.05 10.74
N HIS A 75 -7.81 7.52 9.58
CA HIS A 75 -7.18 6.32 9.02
C HIS A 75 -6.63 6.58 7.62
N VAL A 76 -5.55 5.89 7.31
CA VAL A 76 -4.96 5.88 5.97
C VAL A 76 -4.63 4.44 5.55
N LEU A 77 -5.02 4.07 4.35
CA LEU A 77 -4.58 2.83 3.71
C LEU A 77 -3.38 3.14 2.81
N VAL A 78 -2.26 2.48 3.04
CA VAL A 78 -1.10 2.56 2.15
C VAL A 78 -1.04 1.30 1.33
N ILE A 79 -1.01 1.44 0.00
CA ILE A 79 -0.91 0.32 -0.94
C ILE A 79 0.31 0.46 -1.85
N GLY A 80 0.88 -0.68 -2.26
CA GLY A 80 1.93 -0.73 -3.28
C GLY A 80 1.33 -0.78 -4.70
N CYS A 81 1.95 -0.12 -5.66
CA CYS A 81 1.54 -0.24 -7.07
C CYS A 81 1.85 -1.62 -7.68
N ASP A 82 2.62 -2.44 -7.01
CA ASP A 82 3.04 -3.76 -7.44
C ASP A 82 2.10 -4.90 -7.01
N GLN A 83 0.97 -4.58 -6.39
CA GLN A 83 -0.09 -5.51 -5.97
C GLN A 83 -1.40 -5.25 -6.76
N PRO A 84 -1.48 -5.60 -8.04
CA PRO A 84 -2.59 -5.20 -8.92
C PRO A 84 -3.90 -5.96 -8.67
N PHE A 85 -3.90 -6.98 -7.80
CA PHE A 85 -5.06 -7.84 -7.54
C PHE A 85 -5.68 -7.61 -6.16
N LEU A 86 -5.43 -6.46 -5.52
CA LEU A 86 -5.97 -6.15 -4.20
C LEU A 86 -7.48 -6.41 -4.12
N PRO A 87 -7.96 -7.07 -3.06
CA PRO A 87 -9.36 -7.49 -2.97
C PRO A 87 -10.29 -6.28 -2.84
N ASN A 88 -11.46 -6.37 -3.47
CA ASN A 88 -12.44 -5.29 -3.45
C ASN A 88 -12.96 -4.96 -2.04
N ASN A 89 -12.98 -5.94 -1.15
CA ASN A 89 -13.44 -5.81 0.23
C ASN A 89 -12.32 -5.46 1.22
N LEU A 90 -11.11 -5.12 0.74
CA LEU A 90 -9.95 -4.84 1.59
C LEU A 90 -10.26 -3.75 2.63
N VAL A 91 -10.70 -2.57 2.19
CA VAL A 91 -11.01 -1.44 3.08
C VAL A 91 -12.06 -1.84 4.11
N ALA A 92 -13.17 -2.44 3.68
CA ALA A 92 -14.28 -2.81 4.56
C ALA A 92 -13.84 -3.80 5.66
N ARG A 93 -13.07 -4.85 5.29
CA ARG A 93 -12.60 -5.85 6.26
C ARG A 93 -11.60 -5.27 7.24
N LEU A 94 -10.65 -4.45 6.77
CA LEU A 94 -9.66 -3.82 7.66
C LEU A 94 -10.31 -2.80 8.59
N SER A 95 -11.26 -1.99 8.08
CA SER A 95 -12.00 -1.02 8.90
C SER A 95 -12.86 -1.69 9.98
N ALA A 96 -13.45 -2.84 9.67
CA ALA A 96 -14.21 -3.60 10.65
C ALA A 96 -13.34 -4.24 11.73
N ALA A 97 -12.09 -4.57 11.40
CA ALA A 97 -11.18 -5.29 12.29
C ALA A 97 -10.30 -4.38 13.17
N ILE A 98 -10.01 -3.15 12.73
CA ILE A 98 -9.00 -2.30 13.38
C ILE A 98 -9.32 -1.97 14.85
N GLY A 99 -10.60 -1.82 15.21
CA GLY A 99 -11.03 -1.51 16.59
C GLY A 99 -10.19 -0.38 17.21
N ASP A 100 -9.67 -0.63 18.42
CA ASP A 100 -8.76 0.27 19.13
C ASP A 100 -7.28 0.11 18.73
N GLY A 101 -6.96 -0.81 17.82
CA GLY A 101 -5.62 -1.04 17.31
C GLY A 101 -5.04 0.14 16.54
N GLY A 102 -3.72 0.22 16.51
CA GLY A 102 -3.01 1.26 15.72
C GLY A 102 -2.95 0.95 14.23
N ALA A 103 -3.25 -0.29 13.83
CA ALA A 103 -3.35 -0.71 12.44
C ALA A 103 -4.17 -2.00 12.29
N ALA A 104 -4.68 -2.26 11.06
CA ALA A 104 -5.17 -3.56 10.64
C ALA A 104 -4.38 -4.02 9.42
N MET A 105 -3.69 -5.15 9.53
CA MET A 105 -2.75 -5.64 8.54
C MET A 105 -3.23 -6.96 7.95
N PRO A 106 -3.38 -7.06 6.61
CA PRO A 106 -3.72 -8.31 5.98
C PRO A 106 -2.63 -9.36 6.15
N THR A 107 -3.05 -10.61 6.26
CA THR A 107 -2.19 -11.77 6.08
C THR A 107 -2.76 -12.67 4.97
N SER A 108 -1.89 -13.29 4.20
CA SER A 108 -2.25 -14.28 3.19
C SER A 108 -1.13 -15.30 3.04
N LEU A 109 -1.47 -16.57 2.90
CA LEU A 109 -0.49 -17.66 2.80
C LEU A 109 0.57 -17.61 3.91
N GLY A 110 0.17 -17.25 5.14
CA GLY A 110 1.06 -17.10 6.29
C GLY A 110 2.01 -15.89 6.24
N ARG A 111 1.79 -14.93 5.35
CA ARG A 111 2.64 -13.75 5.18
C ARG A 111 1.88 -12.47 5.49
N GLU A 112 2.49 -11.59 6.28
CA GLU A 112 2.01 -10.24 6.53
C GLU A 112 2.18 -9.33 5.31
N GLN A 113 1.19 -8.45 5.08
CA GLN A 113 1.11 -7.58 3.90
C GLN A 113 1.20 -6.09 4.31
N PRO A 114 2.38 -5.59 4.70
CA PRO A 114 2.53 -4.23 5.25
C PRO A 114 2.20 -3.11 4.25
N LEU A 115 2.32 -3.37 2.94
CA LEU A 115 1.91 -2.45 1.88
C LEU A 115 0.43 -2.63 1.45
N ALA A 116 -0.41 -3.16 2.31
CA ALA A 116 -1.87 -3.20 2.14
C ALA A 116 -2.55 -2.97 3.51
N THR A 117 -1.87 -2.29 4.42
CA THR A 117 -2.28 -2.10 5.81
C THR A 117 -3.06 -0.80 5.98
N LEU A 118 -4.16 -0.87 6.72
CA LEU A 118 -4.91 0.29 7.21
C LEU A 118 -4.30 0.74 8.53
N TRP A 119 -3.91 2.01 8.59
CA TRP A 119 -3.23 2.62 9.73
C TRP A 119 -4.11 3.65 10.40
N ARG A 120 -4.13 3.70 11.72
CA ARG A 120 -4.53 4.89 12.47
C ARG A 120 -3.43 5.92 12.35
N ALA A 121 -3.76 7.13 11.94
CA ALA A 121 -2.78 8.18 11.60
C ALA A 121 -2.17 8.82 12.87
N ASP A 122 -1.50 8.01 13.70
CA ASP A 122 -0.79 8.47 14.89
C ASP A 122 0.64 8.91 14.55
N ARG A 123 0.80 10.22 14.28
CA ARG A 123 2.08 10.84 13.96
C ARG A 123 3.07 10.79 15.12
N GLY A 124 2.57 10.85 16.37
CA GLY A 124 3.39 10.80 17.56
C GLY A 124 4.06 9.43 17.71
N ALA A 125 3.27 8.36 17.61
CA ALA A 125 3.79 6.99 17.66
C ALA A 125 4.79 6.70 16.53
N LEU A 126 4.52 7.20 15.30
CA LEU A 126 5.45 7.02 14.18
C LEU A 126 6.76 7.81 14.39
N ALA A 127 6.69 9.06 14.85
CA ALA A 127 7.87 9.87 15.12
C ALA A 127 8.75 9.23 16.21
N GLU A 128 8.14 8.73 17.29
CA GLU A 128 8.86 7.99 18.34
C GLU A 128 9.54 6.73 17.81
N TYR A 129 8.84 5.95 16.95
CA TYR A 129 9.40 4.75 16.36
C TYR A 129 10.62 5.06 15.47
N LEU A 130 10.53 6.09 14.62
CA LEU A 130 11.63 6.54 13.75
C LEU A 130 12.82 7.07 14.58
N ALA A 131 12.57 7.86 15.62
CA ALA A 131 13.59 8.39 16.52
C ALA A 131 14.39 7.28 17.24
N LYS A 132 13.77 6.13 17.48
CA LYS A 132 14.41 4.94 18.05
C LYS A 132 15.10 4.06 16.99
N GLY A 133 15.24 4.52 15.75
CA GLY A 133 15.89 3.80 14.67
C GLY A 133 15.00 2.79 13.94
N GLY A 134 13.69 2.82 14.15
CA GLY A 134 12.74 1.98 13.42
C GLY A 134 12.69 2.35 11.93
N GLN A 135 12.71 1.35 11.03
CA GLN A 135 12.81 1.58 9.59
C GLN A 135 11.83 0.75 8.75
N SER A 136 10.98 -0.07 9.36
CA SER A 136 10.09 -0.95 8.60
C SER A 136 8.62 -0.77 8.95
N LEU A 137 7.75 -0.84 7.95
CA LEU A 137 6.29 -0.85 8.14
C LEU A 137 5.85 -2.00 9.05
N LYS A 138 6.41 -3.21 8.85
CA LYS A 138 6.11 -4.37 9.68
C LYS A 138 6.49 -4.13 11.14
N GLY A 139 7.69 -3.61 11.41
CA GLY A 139 8.12 -3.28 12.77
C GLY A 139 7.25 -2.21 13.42
N PHE A 140 6.81 -1.21 12.66
CA PHE A 140 5.87 -0.21 13.16
C PHE A 140 4.49 -0.80 13.43
N ALA A 141 3.98 -1.68 12.55
CA ALA A 141 2.72 -2.38 12.78
C ALA A 141 2.72 -3.15 14.11
N HIS A 142 3.79 -3.90 14.39
CA HIS A 142 3.95 -4.60 15.66
C HIS A 142 4.04 -3.62 16.84
N ARG A 143 4.74 -2.49 16.68
CA ARG A 143 4.88 -1.46 17.72
C ARG A 143 3.54 -0.83 18.11
N VAL A 144 2.60 -0.69 17.17
CA VAL A 144 1.28 -0.10 17.41
C VAL A 144 0.18 -1.16 17.61
N ASN A 145 0.55 -2.40 17.91
CA ASN A 145 -0.37 -3.51 18.13
C ASN A 145 -1.36 -3.71 16.97
N ALA A 146 -0.84 -3.85 15.76
CA ALA A 146 -1.66 -4.10 14.60
C ALA A 146 -2.47 -5.40 14.75
N VAL A 147 -3.75 -5.33 14.42
CA VAL A 147 -4.62 -6.51 14.29
C VAL A 147 -4.35 -7.16 12.94
N THR A 148 -4.16 -8.48 12.92
CA THR A 148 -4.02 -9.23 11.66
C THR A 148 -5.38 -9.69 11.15
N VAL A 149 -5.56 -9.59 9.83
CA VAL A 149 -6.80 -10.00 9.14
C VAL A 149 -6.43 -11.01 8.05
N GLU A 150 -6.77 -12.27 8.27
CA GLU A 150 -6.43 -13.36 7.35
C GLU A 150 -7.29 -13.31 6.08
N TRP A 151 -6.64 -13.43 4.93
CA TRP A 151 -7.26 -13.73 3.63
C TRP A 151 -6.98 -15.17 3.29
N GLU A 152 -7.98 -16.02 3.51
CA GLU A 152 -7.93 -17.40 3.06
C GLU A 152 -7.86 -17.44 1.54
N THR A 153 -6.81 -18.05 1.01
CA THR A 153 -6.54 -18.12 -0.41
C THR A 153 -5.61 -19.31 -0.74
N GLU A 154 -5.66 -19.76 -1.97
CA GLU A 154 -4.74 -20.77 -2.48
C GLU A 154 -3.49 -20.14 -3.12
N PRO A 155 -2.32 -20.86 -3.18
CA PRO A 155 -1.08 -20.33 -3.76
C PRO A 155 -1.28 -19.88 -5.19
N GLY A 156 -2.01 -20.00 -5.98
CA GLY A 156 -2.20 -19.44 -7.33
C GLY A 156 -3.18 -18.28 -7.39
N CYS A 157 -3.86 -17.95 -6.28
CA CYS A 157 -4.95 -16.97 -6.22
C CYS A 157 -4.71 -15.85 -5.19
N ASP A 158 -3.48 -15.73 -4.70
CA ASP A 158 -3.15 -14.72 -3.68
C ASP A 158 -3.49 -13.30 -4.18
N PRO A 159 -4.43 -12.58 -3.52
CA PRO A 159 -4.80 -11.23 -3.91
C PRO A 159 -3.71 -10.19 -3.58
N PHE A 160 -2.75 -10.54 -2.74
CA PHE A 160 -1.59 -9.71 -2.41
C PHE A 160 -0.34 -10.09 -3.22
N PHE A 161 -0.52 -10.80 -4.33
CA PHE A 161 0.57 -11.16 -5.22
C PHE A 161 1.34 -9.94 -5.69
N ASN A 162 2.67 -9.98 -5.50
CA ASN A 162 3.56 -8.84 -5.71
C ASN A 162 4.41 -9.03 -6.97
N ILE A 163 4.38 -8.05 -7.88
CA ILE A 163 5.15 -8.07 -9.13
C ILE A 163 6.55 -7.49 -8.90
N ASN A 164 7.49 -8.35 -8.49
CA ASN A 164 8.87 -7.92 -8.18
C ASN A 164 9.85 -8.13 -9.34
N ASP A 165 9.60 -9.06 -10.23
CA ASP A 165 10.50 -9.48 -11.30
C ASP A 165 9.73 -9.75 -12.61
N PRO A 166 10.40 -10.02 -13.74
CA PRO A 166 9.74 -10.31 -15.01
C PRO A 166 8.86 -11.58 -14.98
N MET A 167 9.25 -12.62 -14.25
CA MET A 167 8.47 -13.86 -14.15
C MET A 167 7.15 -13.62 -13.41
N ALA A 168 7.19 -12.80 -12.34
CA ALA A 168 5.98 -12.37 -11.63
C ALA A 168 5.05 -11.53 -12.54
N LEU A 169 5.62 -10.71 -13.44
CA LEU A 169 4.83 -9.96 -14.40
C LEU A 169 4.14 -10.87 -15.41
N GLU A 170 4.82 -11.88 -15.94
CA GLU A 170 4.23 -12.87 -16.83
C GLU A 170 3.09 -13.66 -16.16
N GLU A 171 3.28 -14.03 -14.89
CA GLU A 171 2.22 -14.67 -14.10
C GLU A 171 1.03 -13.73 -13.89
N ALA A 172 1.28 -12.46 -13.58
CA ALA A 172 0.23 -11.46 -13.46
C ALA A 172 -0.55 -11.28 -14.76
N GLU A 173 0.12 -11.28 -15.93
CA GLU A 173 -0.54 -11.24 -17.24
C GLU A 173 -1.43 -12.47 -17.48
N ARG A 174 -0.98 -13.66 -17.09
CA ARG A 174 -1.80 -14.89 -17.19
C ARG A 174 -3.06 -14.79 -16.33
N ARG A 175 -2.94 -14.31 -15.07
CA ARG A 175 -4.08 -14.10 -14.15
C ARG A 175 -5.04 -13.05 -14.69
N PHE A 176 -4.54 -11.93 -15.15
CA PHE A 176 -5.34 -10.82 -15.67
C PHE A 176 -6.20 -11.22 -16.87
N ARG A 177 -5.68 -12.07 -17.75
CA ARG A 177 -6.44 -12.64 -18.90
C ARG A 177 -7.56 -13.59 -18.47
N ARG A 178 -7.38 -14.33 -17.37
CA ARG A 178 -8.40 -15.27 -16.84
C ARG A 178 -9.58 -14.53 -16.21
N THR A 179 -9.33 -13.39 -15.57
CA THR A 179 -10.37 -12.59 -14.88
C THR A 179 -11.27 -11.81 -15.85
N ARG A 180 -10.86 -11.67 -17.12
CA ARG A 180 -11.62 -10.96 -18.17
C ARG A 180 -12.41 -11.89 -19.10
N ARG A 181 -12.35 -13.18 -18.88
CA ARG A 181 -13.18 -14.20 -19.57
C ARG A 181 -14.41 -14.57 -18.74
#